data_cfb0c1e94a655b735d2227cdd6fced85
#
_entry.id   cfb0c1e94a655b735d2227cdd6fced85
#
_cell.length_a   1.000
_cell.length_b   1.000
_cell.length_c   1.000
_cell.angle_alpha   90.00
_cell.angle_beta   90.00
_cell.angle_gamma   90.00
#
_symmetry.space_group_name_H-M   'P 1'
#
loop_
_entity.id
_entity.type
_entity.pdbx_description
1 polymer ?
#
loop_
_entity_poly.entity_id
_entity_poly.type
_entity_poly.pdbx_seq_one_letter_code
_entity_poly.pdbx_strand_id
1 'polypeptide(L)'
;MADEKTEDRRPATLVGAAAATFATNAGTVTFSLLNVLILARALGPTGRGEVAFVIAVWVLTAGLATLGFEEANGNLGGRHPERRASLATNSVVAALALGILGALIVGLLMTLVPRTRGEVDLGLLLFALATLPSGLLGQNLKYLLQSDYRFGVTNLAWFASPAVTAVSNGVLALSGALTVERVVLIFVATNVLATLILVVSVARHFGFGRPDAALARESLSFGLKTHLSKFMALGAYRGDQWLLGAIVGPYELGLYSIAASLAEALFYVSGVIVLVQRPHLVRAVSAQAAEFAARIFRRAVVLSTAVGAALFVAAPTLCVLLFGKSFRGSGDDLRLLALGALGVLALDLFSGVIVAQRRPLLASAGTAVALLVTVIGNIILVPVLGGGGTAVAKSAAFTAGGATMVLIFLRMFDAPPGALIPRLDDVAWYGRKLREGLLAARRAG
;
A
#
# COMPACT_ATOMS: atom_id res chain seq x y z
N MET A 1 16.52 -41.15 4.81
CA MET A 1 15.71 -41.11 6.05
C MET A 1 15.70 -39.74 6.77
N ALA A 2 16.31 -38.70 6.20
CA ALA A 2 16.28 -37.33 6.79
C ALA A 2 15.30 -36.36 6.08
N ASP A 3 14.77 -36.71 4.91
CA ASP A 3 13.95 -35.83 4.09
C ASP A 3 12.43 -35.97 4.36
N GLU A 4 11.99 -37.07 4.95
CA GLU A 4 10.55 -37.36 5.17
C GLU A 4 9.97 -36.65 6.38
N LYS A 5 10.78 -36.12 7.31
CA LYS A 5 10.30 -35.37 8.50
C LYS A 5 10.07 -33.88 8.25
N THR A 6 10.43 -33.34 7.10
CA THR A 6 10.26 -31.93 6.74
C THR A 6 8.94 -31.63 6.03
N GLU A 7 8.28 -32.62 5.43
CA GLU A 7 7.01 -32.40 4.69
C GLU A 7 5.76 -32.32 5.58
N ASP A 8 5.76 -32.98 6.72
CA ASP A 8 4.55 -33.11 7.57
C ASP A 8 4.31 -31.90 8.52
N ARG A 9 5.27 -30.96 8.64
CA ARG A 9 5.13 -29.75 9.47
C ARG A 9 4.56 -28.55 8.71
N ARG A 10 4.38 -28.62 7.40
CA ARG A 10 4.08 -27.47 6.53
C ARG A 10 2.65 -26.90 6.62
N PRO A 11 1.55 -27.68 6.74
CA PRO A 11 0.22 -27.10 6.73
C PRO A 11 -0.14 -26.31 7.98
N ALA A 12 0.17 -26.82 9.17
CA ALA A 12 -0.13 -26.15 10.43
C ALA A 12 0.72 -24.88 10.64
N THR A 13 1.99 -24.89 10.20
CA THR A 13 2.88 -23.73 10.26
C THR A 13 2.50 -22.64 9.27
N LEU A 14 1.99 -22.98 8.08
CA LEU A 14 1.52 -21.99 7.09
C LEU A 14 0.23 -21.29 7.52
N VAL A 15 -0.71 -22.02 8.10
CA VAL A 15 -1.95 -21.41 8.65
C VAL A 15 -1.62 -20.49 9.82
N GLY A 16 -0.72 -20.93 10.73
CA GLY A 16 -0.25 -20.10 11.84
C GLY A 16 0.48 -18.84 11.34
N ALA A 17 1.34 -18.97 10.34
CA ALA A 17 2.04 -17.84 9.72
C ALA A 17 1.09 -16.87 9.03
N ALA A 18 0.05 -17.37 8.34
CA ALA A 18 -0.97 -16.54 7.73
C ALA A 18 -1.80 -15.78 8.77
N ALA A 19 -2.21 -16.45 9.86
CA ALA A 19 -2.93 -15.81 10.97
C ALA A 19 -2.07 -14.74 11.67
N ALA A 20 -0.80 -15.04 11.93
CA ALA A 20 0.15 -14.07 12.50
C ALA A 20 0.36 -12.87 11.58
N THR A 21 0.49 -13.08 10.26
CA THR A 21 0.62 -12.00 9.30
C THR A 21 -0.65 -11.15 9.23
N PHE A 22 -1.84 -11.76 9.31
CA PHE A 22 -3.11 -11.02 9.38
C PHE A 22 -3.19 -10.16 10.66
N ALA A 23 -2.86 -10.72 11.83
CA ALA A 23 -2.83 -9.99 13.09
C ALA A 23 -1.81 -8.84 13.05
N THR A 24 -0.62 -9.08 12.47
CA THR A 24 0.40 -8.06 12.24
C THR A 24 -0.12 -6.92 11.37
N ASN A 25 -0.79 -7.24 10.25
CA ASN A 25 -1.35 -6.23 9.36
C ASN A 25 -2.45 -5.41 10.06
N ALA A 26 -3.35 -6.06 10.81
CA ALA A 26 -4.37 -5.36 11.59
C ALA A 26 -3.75 -4.41 12.63
N GLY A 27 -2.75 -4.87 13.36
CA GLY A 27 -2.00 -4.05 14.32
C GLY A 27 -1.28 -2.88 13.64
N THR A 28 -0.63 -3.12 12.51
CA THR A 28 0.04 -2.09 11.69
C THR A 28 -0.94 -0.99 11.27
N VAL A 29 -2.11 -1.37 10.75
CA VAL A 29 -3.17 -0.41 10.35
C VAL A 29 -3.65 0.38 11.56
N THR A 30 -3.89 -0.28 12.70
CA THR A 30 -4.33 0.37 13.94
C THR A 30 -3.32 1.41 14.41
N PHE A 31 -2.04 1.06 14.53
CA PHE A 31 -1.00 2.01 14.94
C PHE A 31 -0.79 3.12 13.92
N SER A 32 -0.91 2.83 12.62
CA SER A 32 -0.85 3.86 11.58
C SER A 32 -2.00 4.87 11.70
N LEU A 33 -3.23 4.42 11.94
CA LEU A 33 -4.38 5.29 12.14
C LEU A 33 -4.26 6.11 13.43
N LEU A 34 -3.78 5.49 14.51
CA LEU A 34 -3.48 6.20 15.77
C LEU A 34 -2.42 7.29 15.54
N ASN A 35 -1.35 6.98 14.80
CA ASN A 35 -0.34 7.98 14.46
C ASN A 35 -0.93 9.13 13.62
N VAL A 36 -1.77 8.84 12.64
CA VAL A 36 -2.48 9.87 11.86
C VAL A 36 -3.29 10.79 12.77
N LEU A 37 -4.02 10.21 13.75
CA LEU A 37 -4.81 10.95 14.72
C LEU A 37 -3.94 11.86 15.62
N ILE A 38 -2.83 11.32 16.15
CA ILE A 38 -1.88 12.05 16.99
C ILE A 38 -1.30 13.24 16.23
N LEU A 39 -0.78 13.01 15.02
CA LEU A 39 -0.17 14.05 14.19
C LEU A 39 -1.17 15.15 13.82
N ALA A 40 -2.39 14.78 13.43
CA ALA A 40 -3.42 15.73 13.06
C ALA A 40 -3.79 16.65 14.22
N ARG A 41 -4.00 16.09 15.41
CA ARG A 41 -4.38 16.87 16.60
C ARG A 41 -3.27 17.73 17.15
N ALA A 42 -2.01 17.26 17.06
CA ALA A 42 -0.87 17.99 17.64
C ALA A 42 -0.27 19.04 16.69
N LEU A 43 -0.23 18.75 15.38
CA LEU A 43 0.42 19.62 14.41
C LEU A 43 -0.56 20.48 13.57
N GLY A 44 -1.85 20.17 13.63
CA GLY A 44 -2.85 20.80 12.77
C GLY A 44 -2.68 20.45 11.27
N PRO A 45 -3.50 21.08 10.39
CA PRO A 45 -3.48 20.76 8.97
C PRO A 45 -2.13 21.00 8.28
N THR A 46 -1.51 22.15 8.50
CA THR A 46 -0.23 22.51 7.86
C THR A 46 0.89 21.55 8.24
N GLY A 47 1.16 21.34 9.53
CA GLY A 47 2.22 20.45 9.96
C GLY A 47 1.94 18.98 9.58
N ARG A 48 0.66 18.55 9.61
CA ARG A 48 0.27 17.22 9.08
C ARG A 48 0.57 17.11 7.59
N GLY A 49 0.35 18.17 6.82
CA GLY A 49 0.62 18.21 5.38
C GLY A 49 2.11 18.18 5.07
N GLU A 50 2.94 18.91 5.81
CA GLU A 50 4.40 18.85 5.66
C GLU A 50 4.93 17.43 5.87
N VAL A 51 4.49 16.76 6.94
CA VAL A 51 4.84 15.36 7.20
C VAL A 51 4.34 14.45 6.06
N ALA A 52 3.11 14.65 5.59
CA ALA A 52 2.55 13.86 4.49
C ALA A 52 3.36 14.02 3.21
N PHE A 53 3.81 15.26 2.91
CA PHE A 53 4.63 15.54 1.73
C PHE A 53 5.98 14.83 1.79
N VAL A 54 6.70 14.98 2.90
CA VAL A 54 8.02 14.33 3.10
C VAL A 54 7.90 12.82 2.93
N ILE A 55 6.89 12.20 3.56
CA ILE A 55 6.65 10.76 3.45
C ILE A 55 6.25 10.36 2.02
N ALA A 56 5.40 11.13 1.34
CA ALA A 56 5.00 10.84 -0.03
C ALA A 56 6.20 10.88 -1.00
N VAL A 57 7.04 11.91 -0.90
CA VAL A 57 8.28 12.03 -1.68
C VAL A 57 9.20 10.86 -1.41
N TRP A 58 9.42 10.51 -0.15
CA TRP A 58 10.26 9.38 0.23
C TRP A 58 9.72 8.05 -0.32
N VAL A 59 8.43 7.78 -0.16
CA VAL A 59 7.79 6.53 -0.62
C VAL A 59 7.81 6.41 -2.14
N LEU A 60 7.53 7.50 -2.86
CA LEU A 60 7.59 7.52 -4.33
C LEU A 60 9.01 7.28 -4.82
N THR A 61 9.99 7.97 -4.23
CA THR A 61 11.41 7.81 -4.61
C THR A 61 11.90 6.40 -4.29
N ALA A 62 11.60 5.87 -3.10
CA ALA A 62 11.95 4.51 -2.74
C ALA A 62 11.35 3.50 -3.71
N GLY A 63 10.05 3.63 -3.98
CA GLY A 63 9.34 2.74 -4.89
C GLY A 63 9.87 2.78 -6.32
N LEU A 64 10.32 3.94 -6.81
CA LEU A 64 10.99 4.07 -8.11
C LEU A 64 12.39 3.45 -8.10
N ALA A 65 13.16 3.73 -7.06
CA ALA A 65 14.57 3.35 -6.98
C ALA A 65 14.80 1.84 -6.77
N THR A 66 13.81 1.07 -6.29
CA THR A 66 13.99 -0.38 -6.09
C THR A 66 14.23 -1.13 -7.40
N LEU A 67 13.75 -0.62 -8.54
CA LEU A 67 13.77 -1.29 -9.84
C LEU A 67 13.31 -2.75 -9.79
N GLY A 68 12.49 -3.12 -8.79
CA GLY A 68 11.96 -4.47 -8.58
C GLY A 68 12.97 -5.48 -8.04
N PHE A 69 14.09 -5.01 -7.49
CA PHE A 69 15.14 -5.88 -6.93
C PHE A 69 14.62 -6.74 -5.79
N GLU A 70 13.70 -6.22 -4.99
CA GLU A 70 13.01 -6.96 -3.92
C GLU A 70 12.22 -8.16 -4.44
N GLU A 71 11.51 -8.01 -5.57
CA GLU A 71 10.74 -9.11 -6.18
C GLU A 71 11.68 -10.20 -6.71
N ALA A 72 12.82 -9.79 -7.28
CA ALA A 72 13.86 -10.72 -7.70
C ALA A 72 14.41 -11.52 -6.51
N ASN A 73 14.67 -10.89 -5.37
CA ASN A 73 15.12 -11.55 -4.15
C ASN A 73 14.11 -12.60 -3.65
N GLY A 74 12.81 -12.27 -3.68
CA GLY A 74 11.76 -13.22 -3.33
C GLY A 74 11.74 -14.44 -4.25
N ASN A 75 11.87 -14.22 -5.56
CA ASN A 75 11.83 -15.28 -6.57
C ASN A 75 13.11 -16.13 -6.59
N LEU A 76 14.28 -15.49 -6.74
CA LEU A 76 15.56 -16.17 -6.86
C LEU A 76 15.98 -16.81 -5.53
N GLY A 77 15.75 -16.15 -4.40
CA GLY A 77 16.01 -16.70 -3.07
C GLY A 77 15.19 -17.95 -2.74
N GLY A 78 13.95 -18.03 -3.29
CA GLY A 78 13.12 -19.22 -3.19
C GLY A 78 13.58 -20.38 -4.08
N ARG A 79 14.04 -20.07 -5.30
CA ARG A 79 14.49 -21.07 -6.28
C ARG A 79 15.91 -21.58 -6.00
N HIS A 80 16.78 -20.72 -5.49
CA HIS A 80 18.21 -20.95 -5.31
C HIS A 80 18.63 -20.65 -3.86
N PRO A 81 18.27 -21.51 -2.88
CA PRO A 81 18.61 -21.30 -1.48
C PRO A 81 20.12 -21.09 -1.22
N GLU A 82 20.96 -21.77 -1.99
CA GLU A 82 22.42 -21.70 -1.92
C GLU A 82 22.99 -20.33 -2.31
N ARG A 83 22.23 -19.52 -3.03
CA ARG A 83 22.66 -18.18 -3.50
C ARG A 83 22.18 -17.04 -2.59
N ARG A 84 21.42 -17.31 -1.50
CA ARG A 84 20.84 -16.30 -0.61
C ARG A 84 21.88 -15.38 0.01
N ALA A 85 23.05 -15.89 0.37
CA ALA A 85 24.13 -15.07 0.91
C ALA A 85 24.65 -14.04 -0.11
N SER A 86 24.80 -14.44 -1.38
CA SER A 86 25.18 -13.53 -2.47
C SER A 86 24.06 -12.54 -2.81
N LEU A 87 22.77 -12.98 -2.79
CA LEU A 87 21.63 -12.09 -2.93
C LEU A 87 21.57 -11.03 -1.82
N ALA A 88 21.91 -11.40 -0.58
CA ALA A 88 21.98 -10.45 0.54
C ALA A 88 23.05 -9.38 0.29
N THR A 89 24.24 -9.76 -0.15
CA THR A 89 25.33 -8.81 -0.46
C THR A 89 24.97 -7.94 -1.67
N ASN A 90 24.42 -8.53 -2.73
CA ASN A 90 23.94 -7.76 -3.89
C ASN A 90 22.82 -6.77 -3.50
N SER A 91 21.99 -7.13 -2.50
CA SER A 91 20.96 -6.23 -1.97
C SER A 91 21.56 -5.00 -1.28
N VAL A 92 22.67 -5.17 -0.56
CA VAL A 92 23.40 -4.03 0.06
C VAL A 92 23.95 -3.12 -1.03
N VAL A 93 24.64 -3.69 -2.02
CA VAL A 93 25.23 -2.91 -3.14
C VAL A 93 24.14 -2.18 -3.93
N ALA A 94 23.07 -2.88 -4.29
CA ALA A 94 21.95 -2.29 -5.03
C ALA A 94 21.26 -1.19 -4.22
N ALA A 95 21.01 -1.41 -2.93
CA ALA A 95 20.37 -0.43 -2.06
C ALA A 95 21.22 0.85 -1.89
N LEU A 96 22.52 0.71 -1.73
CA LEU A 96 23.44 1.85 -1.68
C LEU A 96 23.46 2.58 -3.03
N ALA A 97 23.72 1.88 -4.13
CA ALA A 97 23.82 2.52 -5.45
C ALA A 97 22.52 3.19 -5.88
N LEU A 98 21.40 2.46 -5.84
CA LEU A 98 20.11 2.97 -6.28
C LEU A 98 19.49 3.95 -5.29
N GLY A 99 19.69 3.76 -3.98
CA GLY A 99 19.21 4.66 -2.96
C GLY A 99 19.92 6.01 -2.98
N ILE A 100 21.27 6.02 -3.12
CA ILE A 100 22.04 7.25 -3.27
C ILE A 100 21.67 7.95 -4.58
N LEU A 101 21.59 7.22 -5.69
CA LEU A 101 21.21 7.78 -6.99
C LEU A 101 19.80 8.41 -6.93
N GLY A 102 18.82 7.71 -6.36
CA GLY A 102 17.46 8.22 -6.18
C GLY A 102 17.41 9.47 -5.31
N ALA A 103 18.15 9.48 -4.18
CA ALA A 103 18.27 10.63 -3.31
C ALA A 103 18.90 11.84 -4.01
N LEU A 104 19.94 11.61 -4.80
CA LEU A 104 20.62 12.67 -5.57
C LEU A 104 19.70 13.23 -6.66
N ILE A 105 19.04 12.37 -7.45
CA ILE A 105 18.15 12.82 -8.54
C ILE A 105 17.01 13.66 -7.97
N VAL A 106 16.30 13.16 -6.96
CA VAL A 106 15.13 13.84 -6.41
C VAL A 106 15.57 15.05 -5.57
N GLY A 107 16.65 14.96 -4.78
CA GLY A 107 17.21 16.08 -4.05
C GLY A 107 17.65 17.21 -4.98
N LEU A 108 18.33 16.90 -6.08
CA LEU A 108 18.72 17.87 -7.09
C LEU A 108 17.49 18.50 -7.78
N LEU A 109 16.49 17.69 -8.15
CA LEU A 109 15.23 18.19 -8.71
C LEU A 109 14.57 19.21 -7.77
N MET A 110 14.45 18.90 -6.48
CA MET A 110 13.80 19.77 -5.49
C MET A 110 14.64 21.01 -5.14
N THR A 111 15.94 20.95 -5.35
CA THR A 111 16.84 22.10 -5.17
C THR A 111 16.78 23.04 -6.38
N LEU A 112 16.85 22.49 -7.59
CA LEU A 112 16.89 23.27 -8.84
C LEU A 112 15.50 23.76 -9.28
N VAL A 113 14.44 23.02 -8.92
CA VAL A 113 13.05 23.36 -9.24
C VAL A 113 12.24 23.48 -7.95
N PRO A 114 12.34 24.61 -7.20
CA PRO A 114 11.70 24.77 -5.88
C PRO A 114 10.18 24.51 -5.88
N ARG A 115 9.51 24.74 -7.01
CA ARG A 115 8.08 24.46 -7.16
C ARG A 115 7.73 22.99 -6.91
N THR A 116 8.67 22.05 -7.10
CA THR A 116 8.42 20.61 -6.90
C THR A 116 8.35 20.20 -5.43
N ARG A 117 8.85 21.02 -4.51
CA ARG A 117 8.78 20.82 -3.06
C ARG A 117 7.71 21.67 -2.36
N GLY A 118 7.08 22.59 -3.09
CA GLY A 118 6.17 23.56 -2.50
C GLY A 118 6.83 24.38 -1.40
N GLU A 119 6.16 24.53 -0.27
CA GLU A 119 6.60 25.31 0.90
C GLU A 119 7.39 24.47 1.94
N VAL A 120 7.62 23.17 1.66
CA VAL A 120 8.28 22.26 2.61
C VAL A 120 9.79 22.54 2.68
N ASP A 121 10.35 22.49 3.89
CA ASP A 121 11.78 22.72 4.12
C ASP A 121 12.66 21.72 3.35
N LEU A 122 13.63 22.26 2.60
CA LEU A 122 14.54 21.47 1.79
C LEU A 122 15.45 20.58 2.65
N GLY A 123 15.95 21.10 3.78
CA GLY A 123 16.82 20.35 4.68
C GLY A 123 16.13 19.11 5.23
N LEU A 124 14.86 19.25 5.61
CA LEU A 124 14.03 18.15 6.10
C LEU A 124 13.78 17.08 5.02
N LEU A 125 13.54 17.50 3.77
CA LEU A 125 13.40 16.59 2.63
C LEU A 125 14.70 15.86 2.33
N LEU A 126 15.83 16.57 2.28
CA LEU A 126 17.13 15.96 2.02
C LEU A 126 17.54 14.99 3.14
N PHE A 127 17.24 15.33 4.40
CA PHE A 127 17.45 14.44 5.54
C PHE A 127 16.64 13.12 5.39
N ALA A 128 15.37 13.23 5.02
CA ALA A 128 14.56 12.04 4.77
C ALA A 128 15.11 11.22 3.57
N LEU A 129 15.43 11.87 2.45
CA LEU A 129 15.95 11.21 1.25
C LEU A 129 17.31 10.52 1.49
N ALA A 130 18.16 11.04 2.39
CA ALA A 130 19.44 10.41 2.74
C ALA A 130 19.27 9.00 3.34
N THR A 131 18.07 8.64 3.79
CA THR A 131 17.78 7.30 4.34
C THR A 131 17.24 6.30 3.31
N LEU A 132 17.10 6.70 2.05
CA LEU A 132 16.65 5.81 0.98
C LEU A 132 17.47 4.52 0.87
N PRO A 133 18.81 4.53 0.97
CA PRO A 133 19.59 3.28 0.96
C PRO A 133 19.14 2.29 2.03
N SER A 134 18.88 2.78 3.24
CA SER A 134 18.36 1.93 4.33
C SER A 134 16.98 1.37 4.00
N GLY A 135 16.07 2.19 3.53
CA GLY A 135 14.72 1.75 3.17
C GLY A 135 14.70 0.71 2.05
N LEU A 136 15.51 0.90 1.00
CA LEU A 136 15.64 -0.05 -0.11
C LEU A 136 16.25 -1.37 0.39
N LEU A 137 17.28 -1.30 1.25
CA LEU A 137 17.88 -2.49 1.85
C LEU A 137 16.84 -3.26 2.67
N GLY A 138 16.07 -2.58 3.50
CA GLY A 138 15.01 -3.19 4.29
C GLY A 138 14.00 -3.93 3.41
N GLN A 139 13.55 -3.32 2.31
CA GLN A 139 12.64 -3.98 1.37
C GLN A 139 13.28 -5.22 0.72
N ASN A 140 14.51 -5.12 0.22
CA ASN A 140 15.22 -6.22 -0.41
C ASN A 140 15.41 -7.41 0.54
N LEU A 141 15.83 -7.16 1.78
CA LEU A 141 16.06 -8.20 2.78
C LEU A 141 14.77 -8.83 3.30
N LYS A 142 13.68 -8.03 3.39
CA LYS A 142 12.35 -8.55 3.74
C LYS A 142 11.91 -9.64 2.77
N TYR A 143 11.96 -9.39 1.46
CA TYR A 143 11.57 -10.37 0.45
C TYR A 143 12.49 -11.58 0.44
N LEU A 144 13.79 -11.38 0.68
CA LEU A 144 14.76 -12.48 0.81
C LEU A 144 14.44 -13.38 2.01
N LEU A 145 14.12 -12.82 3.17
CA LEU A 145 13.70 -13.57 4.36
C LEU A 145 12.36 -14.29 4.15
N GLN A 146 11.41 -13.65 3.45
CA GLN A 146 10.13 -14.26 3.10
C GLN A 146 10.29 -15.44 2.14
N SER A 147 11.31 -15.43 1.27
CA SER A 147 11.63 -16.57 0.39
C SER A 147 12.09 -17.83 1.16
N ASP A 148 12.50 -17.65 2.42
CA ASP A 148 12.84 -18.73 3.37
C ASP A 148 11.75 -18.94 4.44
N TYR A 149 10.52 -18.49 4.17
CA TYR A 149 9.39 -18.60 5.10
C TYR A 149 9.60 -17.97 6.49
N ARG A 150 10.52 -17.01 6.62
CA ARG A 150 10.82 -16.30 7.88
C ARG A 150 9.87 -15.14 8.12
N PHE A 151 8.57 -15.44 8.08
CA PHE A 151 7.53 -14.43 8.25
C PHE A 151 7.54 -13.80 9.65
N GLY A 152 7.96 -14.51 10.69
CA GLY A 152 7.98 -13.98 12.06
C GLY A 152 8.83 -12.71 12.19
N VAL A 153 10.08 -12.73 11.70
CA VAL A 153 10.96 -11.57 11.78
C VAL A 153 10.57 -10.45 10.82
N THR A 154 10.06 -10.78 9.64
CA THR A 154 9.57 -9.76 8.70
C THR A 154 8.30 -9.10 9.21
N ASN A 155 7.41 -9.84 9.88
CA ASN A 155 6.23 -9.32 10.55
C ASN A 155 6.61 -8.44 11.74
N LEU A 156 7.61 -8.85 12.54
CA LEU A 156 8.11 -8.04 13.65
C LEU A 156 8.65 -6.69 13.16
N ALA A 157 9.51 -6.68 12.14
CA ALA A 157 10.08 -5.46 11.58
C ALA A 157 8.97 -4.56 11.00
N TRP A 158 7.98 -5.16 10.31
CA TRP A 158 6.86 -4.45 9.71
C TRP A 158 5.91 -3.83 10.74
N PHE A 159 5.68 -4.50 11.84
CA PHE A 159 4.84 -4.03 12.95
C PHE A 159 5.56 -3.02 13.85
N ALA A 160 6.85 -3.28 14.15
CA ALA A 160 7.61 -2.46 15.08
C ALA A 160 7.72 -1.00 14.62
N SER A 161 7.92 -0.75 13.32
CA SER A 161 8.07 0.62 12.79
C SER A 161 6.83 1.48 13.08
N PRO A 162 5.60 1.15 12.65
CA PRO A 162 4.43 1.98 12.96
C PRO A 162 4.05 2.00 14.44
N ALA A 163 4.30 0.92 15.19
CA ALA A 163 4.03 0.88 16.61
C ALA A 163 4.95 1.84 17.40
N VAL A 164 6.26 1.75 17.17
CA VAL A 164 7.24 2.64 17.80
C VAL A 164 7.02 4.08 17.36
N THR A 165 6.72 4.32 16.07
CA THR A 165 6.40 5.66 15.55
C THR A 165 5.19 6.26 16.27
N ALA A 166 4.09 5.51 16.39
CA ALA A 166 2.88 6.01 17.04
C ALA A 166 3.09 6.28 18.53
N VAL A 167 3.79 5.39 19.23
CA VAL A 167 4.10 5.56 20.67
C VAL A 167 5.02 6.77 20.88
N SER A 168 6.11 6.89 20.11
CA SER A 168 7.06 8.00 20.23
C SER A 168 6.40 9.35 19.93
N ASN A 169 5.61 9.44 18.85
CA ASN A 169 4.86 10.63 18.51
C ASN A 169 3.79 10.95 19.57
N GLY A 170 3.15 9.92 20.14
CA GLY A 170 2.19 10.08 21.23
C GLY A 170 2.83 10.68 22.48
N VAL A 171 3.98 10.17 22.91
CA VAL A 171 4.74 10.70 24.06
C VAL A 171 5.13 12.16 23.84
N LEU A 172 5.65 12.49 22.64
CA LEU A 172 6.02 13.87 22.31
C LEU A 172 4.80 14.79 22.20
N ALA A 173 3.66 14.29 21.72
CA ALA A 173 2.43 15.06 21.66
C ALA A 173 1.89 15.39 23.06
N LEU A 174 1.89 14.40 23.97
CA LEU A 174 1.45 14.58 25.37
C LEU A 174 2.35 15.54 26.15
N SER A 175 3.65 15.60 25.84
CA SER A 175 4.59 16.55 26.44
C SER A 175 4.58 17.94 25.77
N GLY A 176 3.77 18.17 24.74
CA GLY A 176 3.75 19.42 23.96
C GLY A 176 5.02 19.65 23.14
N ALA A 177 5.85 18.62 22.96
CA ALA A 177 7.15 18.72 22.30
C ALA A 177 7.13 18.19 20.85
N LEU A 178 5.95 17.81 20.30
CA LEU A 178 5.87 17.28 18.95
C LEU A 178 6.04 18.41 17.92
N THR A 179 7.02 18.26 17.03
CA THR A 179 7.26 19.14 15.87
C THR A 179 7.38 18.30 14.60
N VAL A 180 7.27 18.93 13.42
CA VAL A 180 7.41 18.26 12.12
C VAL A 180 8.76 17.57 12.00
N GLU A 181 9.84 18.25 12.41
CA GLU A 181 11.21 17.73 12.36
C GLU A 181 11.36 16.46 13.22
N ARG A 182 10.79 16.48 14.44
CA ARG A 182 10.83 15.31 15.34
C ARG A 182 10.03 14.14 14.78
N VAL A 183 8.89 14.39 14.14
CA VAL A 183 8.12 13.34 13.46
C VAL A 183 8.92 12.72 12.32
N VAL A 184 9.58 13.51 11.49
CA VAL A 184 10.43 13.02 10.40
C VAL A 184 11.65 12.28 10.96
N LEU A 185 12.26 12.76 12.04
CA LEU A 185 13.36 12.05 12.72
C LEU A 185 12.90 10.68 13.22
N ILE A 186 11.73 10.58 13.87
CA ILE A 186 11.17 9.32 14.34
C ILE A 186 10.87 8.40 13.16
N PHE A 187 10.30 8.92 12.08
CA PHE A 187 10.05 8.14 10.85
C PHE A 187 11.35 7.54 10.30
N VAL A 188 12.41 8.34 10.20
CA VAL A 188 13.74 7.89 9.76
C VAL A 188 14.31 6.85 10.71
N ALA A 189 14.33 7.13 12.02
CA ALA A 189 14.89 6.24 13.03
C ALA A 189 14.19 4.86 13.06
N THR A 190 12.86 4.85 12.96
CA THR A 190 12.08 3.59 12.97
C THR A 190 12.25 2.79 11.69
N ASN A 191 12.43 3.43 10.53
CA ASN A 191 12.76 2.73 9.28
C ASN A 191 14.17 2.13 9.33
N VAL A 192 15.16 2.85 9.85
CA VAL A 192 16.51 2.32 10.07
C VAL A 192 16.48 1.16 11.06
N LEU A 193 15.77 1.29 12.17
CA LEU A 193 15.61 0.21 13.16
C LEU A 193 15.00 -1.05 12.54
N ALA A 194 13.93 -0.91 11.78
CA ALA A 194 13.30 -2.03 11.07
C ALA A 194 14.30 -2.71 10.11
N THR A 195 15.07 -1.92 9.36
CA THR A 195 16.12 -2.45 8.48
C THR A 195 17.22 -3.18 9.26
N LEU A 196 17.66 -2.64 10.39
CA LEU A 196 18.66 -3.31 11.25
C LEU A 196 18.18 -4.66 11.78
N ILE A 197 16.92 -4.77 12.15
CA ILE A 197 16.31 -6.07 12.55
C ILE A 197 16.45 -7.09 11.41
N LEU A 198 16.17 -6.67 10.16
CA LEU A 198 16.28 -7.55 9.00
C LEU A 198 17.74 -7.88 8.66
N VAL A 199 18.66 -6.92 8.75
CA VAL A 199 20.11 -7.13 8.55
C VAL A 199 20.65 -8.15 9.56
N VAL A 200 20.33 -7.98 10.84
CA VAL A 200 20.75 -8.93 11.88
C VAL A 200 20.18 -10.32 11.64
N SER A 201 18.93 -10.40 11.19
CA SER A 201 18.31 -11.69 10.85
C SER A 201 19.02 -12.36 9.67
N VAL A 202 19.30 -11.62 8.59
CA VAL A 202 20.02 -12.14 7.42
C VAL A 202 21.43 -12.60 7.82
N ALA A 203 22.17 -11.78 8.58
CA ALA A 203 23.53 -12.12 9.05
C ALA A 203 23.56 -13.44 9.85
N ARG A 204 22.53 -13.67 10.68
CA ARG A 204 22.44 -14.90 11.50
C ARG A 204 22.04 -16.15 10.72
N HIS A 205 21.27 -16.00 9.64
CA HIS A 205 20.67 -17.16 8.97
C HIS A 205 21.33 -17.52 7.63
N PHE A 206 21.71 -16.52 6.84
CA PHE A 206 22.29 -16.71 5.50
C PHE A 206 23.74 -16.22 5.44
N GLY A 207 24.09 -15.23 6.29
CA GLY A 207 25.31 -14.46 6.15
C GLY A 207 25.28 -13.54 4.93
N PHE A 208 26.43 -12.89 4.70
CA PHE A 208 26.70 -12.08 3.52
C PHE A 208 27.81 -12.77 2.73
N GLY A 209 27.48 -13.20 1.50
CA GLY A 209 28.41 -13.89 0.61
C GLY A 209 29.27 -12.92 -0.20
N ARG A 210 29.94 -13.43 -1.22
CA ARG A 210 30.63 -12.61 -2.21
C ARG A 210 29.61 -11.95 -3.14
N PRO A 211 29.82 -10.68 -3.55
CA PRO A 211 29.00 -10.06 -4.56
C PRO A 211 29.12 -10.83 -5.87
N ASP A 212 27.98 -11.05 -6.54
CA ASP A 212 27.87 -11.79 -7.79
C ASP A 212 27.21 -10.90 -8.85
N ALA A 213 28.02 -10.40 -9.79
CA ALA A 213 27.55 -9.48 -10.82
C ALA A 213 26.58 -10.15 -11.82
N ALA A 214 26.74 -11.47 -12.09
CA ALA A 214 25.82 -12.19 -12.96
C ALA A 214 24.45 -12.32 -12.29
N LEU A 215 24.41 -12.66 -11.00
CA LEU A 215 23.20 -12.72 -10.20
C LEU A 215 22.55 -11.33 -10.05
N ALA A 216 23.33 -10.26 -9.89
CA ALA A 216 22.81 -8.90 -9.83
C ALA A 216 22.14 -8.49 -11.15
N ARG A 217 22.74 -8.84 -12.28
CA ARG A 217 22.14 -8.61 -13.62
C ARG A 217 20.87 -9.42 -13.82
N GLU A 218 20.85 -10.67 -13.38
CA GLU A 218 19.65 -11.52 -13.40
C GLU A 218 18.53 -10.89 -12.55
N SER A 219 18.84 -10.46 -11.31
CA SER A 219 17.92 -9.77 -10.41
C SER A 219 17.35 -8.50 -11.02
N LEU A 220 18.17 -7.66 -11.64
CA LEU A 220 17.75 -6.43 -12.28
C LEU A 220 16.87 -6.72 -13.51
N SER A 221 17.25 -7.70 -14.36
CA SER A 221 16.45 -8.09 -15.52
C SER A 221 15.08 -8.64 -15.12
N PHE A 222 15.00 -9.42 -14.05
CA PHE A 222 13.73 -9.92 -13.51
C PHE A 222 12.92 -8.77 -12.90
N GLY A 223 13.56 -7.95 -12.08
CA GLY A 223 12.93 -6.83 -11.39
C GLY A 223 12.30 -5.83 -12.34
N LEU A 224 13.00 -5.38 -13.35
CA LEU A 224 12.50 -4.41 -14.33
C LEU A 224 11.23 -4.88 -15.06
N LYS A 225 11.06 -6.18 -15.29
CA LYS A 225 9.84 -6.74 -15.92
C LYS A 225 8.59 -6.61 -15.02
N THR A 226 8.78 -6.66 -13.70
CA THR A 226 7.70 -6.55 -12.71
C THR A 226 7.51 -5.11 -12.22
N HIS A 227 8.56 -4.30 -12.31
CA HIS A 227 8.63 -2.96 -11.76
C HIS A 227 7.63 -1.97 -12.39
N LEU A 228 7.43 -2.04 -13.70
CA LEU A 228 6.54 -1.12 -14.42
C LEU A 228 5.12 -1.11 -13.86
N SER A 229 4.56 -2.30 -13.59
CA SER A 229 3.23 -2.45 -12.99
C SER A 229 3.15 -1.84 -11.58
N LYS A 230 4.19 -2.07 -10.79
CA LYS A 230 4.29 -1.57 -9.41
C LYS A 230 4.47 -0.05 -9.38
N PHE A 231 5.28 0.48 -10.30
CA PHE A 231 5.44 1.92 -10.49
C PHE A 231 4.11 2.61 -10.84
N MET A 232 3.36 2.06 -11.81
CA MET A 232 2.06 2.61 -12.20
C MET A 232 1.08 2.59 -11.02
N ALA A 233 1.04 1.51 -10.25
CA ALA A 233 0.21 1.43 -9.05
C ALA A 233 0.62 2.47 -8.00
N LEU A 234 1.92 2.56 -7.68
CA LEU A 234 2.43 3.52 -6.70
C LEU A 234 2.12 4.97 -7.11
N GLY A 235 2.33 5.31 -8.38
CA GLY A 235 2.00 6.62 -8.93
C GLY A 235 0.50 6.96 -8.81
N ALA A 236 -0.37 5.99 -9.12
CA ALA A 236 -1.82 6.17 -9.00
C ALA A 236 -2.29 6.31 -7.54
N TYR A 237 -1.62 5.62 -6.59
CA TYR A 237 -2.00 5.64 -5.17
C TYR A 237 -1.36 6.76 -4.35
N ARG A 238 -0.17 7.28 -4.73
CA ARG A 238 0.62 8.23 -3.92
C ARG A 238 1.08 9.48 -4.67
N GLY A 239 1.05 9.47 -6.01
CA GLY A 239 1.50 10.61 -6.81
C GLY A 239 0.64 11.86 -6.63
N ASP A 240 -0.64 11.66 -6.31
CA ASP A 240 -1.60 12.71 -5.98
C ASP A 240 -1.16 13.57 -4.78
N GLN A 241 -0.63 12.96 -3.73
CA GLN A 241 -0.18 13.69 -2.53
C GLN A 241 1.03 14.58 -2.82
N TRP A 242 1.97 14.10 -3.62
CA TRP A 242 3.09 14.92 -4.06
C TRP A 242 2.63 16.09 -4.93
N LEU A 243 1.78 15.84 -5.94
CA LEU A 243 1.27 16.88 -6.83
C LEU A 243 0.47 17.94 -6.06
N LEU A 244 -0.42 17.53 -5.16
CA LEU A 244 -1.21 18.47 -4.35
C LEU A 244 -0.29 19.35 -3.48
N GLY A 245 0.64 18.77 -2.76
CA GLY A 245 1.55 19.52 -1.90
C GLY A 245 2.50 20.44 -2.66
N ALA A 246 2.94 20.03 -3.86
CA ALA A 246 3.79 20.85 -4.72
C ALA A 246 3.04 22.03 -5.37
N ILE A 247 1.76 21.85 -5.72
CA ILE A 247 0.97 22.86 -6.45
C ILE A 247 0.30 23.87 -5.51
N VAL A 248 -0.31 23.39 -4.42
CA VAL A 248 -1.16 24.21 -3.53
C VAL A 248 -0.55 24.39 -2.14
N GLY A 249 0.27 23.46 -1.69
CA GLY A 249 0.98 23.57 -0.43
C GLY A 249 0.48 22.62 0.69
N PRO A 250 1.12 22.72 1.88
CA PRO A 250 0.94 21.72 2.94
C PRO A 250 -0.42 21.78 3.63
N TYR A 251 -1.07 22.93 3.71
CA TYR A 251 -2.38 23.03 4.37
C TYR A 251 -3.44 22.13 3.69
N GLU A 252 -3.61 22.27 2.38
CA GLU A 252 -4.54 21.48 1.58
C GLU A 252 -4.15 20.00 1.58
N LEU A 253 -2.84 19.71 1.47
CA LEU A 253 -2.35 18.34 1.58
C LEU A 253 -2.65 17.73 2.96
N GLY A 254 -2.58 18.52 4.02
CA GLY A 254 -2.93 18.06 5.37
C GLY A 254 -4.38 17.62 5.47
N LEU A 255 -5.32 18.43 4.96
CA LEU A 255 -6.74 18.08 4.90
C LEU A 255 -6.98 16.83 4.06
N TYR A 256 -6.45 16.83 2.84
CA TYR A 256 -6.58 15.69 1.91
C TYR A 256 -5.95 14.40 2.44
N SER A 257 -4.79 14.46 3.10
CA SER A 257 -4.10 13.28 3.62
C SER A 257 -4.89 12.53 4.70
N ILE A 258 -5.71 13.25 5.49
CA ILE A 258 -6.64 12.66 6.45
C ILE A 258 -7.78 11.95 5.71
N ALA A 259 -8.39 12.62 4.74
CA ALA A 259 -9.44 12.04 3.91
C ALA A 259 -8.94 10.77 3.18
N ALA A 260 -7.75 10.84 2.57
CA ALA A 260 -7.12 9.71 1.91
C ALA A 260 -6.85 8.54 2.86
N SER A 261 -6.34 8.81 4.08
CA SER A 261 -6.08 7.76 5.08
C SER A 261 -7.35 7.04 5.51
N LEU A 262 -8.47 7.75 5.67
CA LEU A 262 -9.77 7.14 5.99
C LEU A 262 -10.36 6.38 4.79
N ALA A 263 -10.24 6.92 3.57
CA ALA A 263 -10.68 6.25 2.36
C ALA A 263 -9.88 4.96 2.09
N GLU A 264 -8.56 4.96 2.35
CA GLU A 264 -7.71 3.77 2.23
C GLU A 264 -8.15 2.65 3.19
N ALA A 265 -8.61 2.97 4.40
CA ALA A 265 -9.17 1.97 5.31
C ALA A 265 -10.39 1.25 4.69
N LEU A 266 -11.18 1.95 3.88
CA LEU A 266 -12.29 1.39 3.12
C LEU A 266 -11.80 0.47 1.99
N PHE A 267 -10.70 0.83 1.33
CA PHE A 267 -10.09 0.04 0.25
C PHE A 267 -9.46 -1.25 0.76
N TYR A 268 -9.00 -1.30 2.03
CA TYR A 268 -8.52 -2.53 2.66
C TYR A 268 -9.59 -3.64 2.69
N VAL A 269 -10.86 -3.29 2.78
CA VAL A 269 -11.97 -4.27 2.71
C VAL A 269 -11.94 -5.00 1.36
N SER A 270 -11.74 -4.27 0.26
CA SER A 270 -11.59 -4.83 -1.08
C SER A 270 -10.38 -5.76 -1.19
N GLY A 271 -9.24 -5.35 -0.63
CA GLY A 271 -8.00 -6.15 -0.62
C GLY A 271 -8.14 -7.47 0.13
N VAL A 272 -8.84 -7.49 1.27
CA VAL A 272 -9.10 -8.73 2.03
C VAL A 272 -9.96 -9.70 1.22
N ILE A 273 -10.98 -9.20 0.54
CA ILE A 273 -11.84 -10.02 -0.33
C ILE A 273 -11.00 -10.68 -1.43
N VAL A 274 -10.15 -9.92 -2.10
CA VAL A 274 -9.25 -10.42 -3.16
C VAL A 274 -8.27 -11.47 -2.62
N LEU A 275 -7.70 -11.26 -1.44
CA LEU A 275 -6.73 -12.15 -0.82
C LEU A 275 -7.34 -13.52 -0.50
N VAL A 276 -8.53 -13.54 0.11
CA VAL A 276 -9.23 -14.77 0.50
C VAL A 276 -9.63 -15.61 -0.71
N GLN A 277 -9.86 -14.99 -1.85
CA GLN A 277 -10.34 -15.66 -3.06
C GLN A 277 -9.24 -16.19 -3.97
N ARG A 278 -8.03 -15.66 -3.85
CA ARG A 278 -6.90 -15.99 -4.71
C ARG A 278 -6.68 -17.50 -4.89
N PRO A 279 -6.75 -18.36 -3.84
CA PRO A 279 -6.60 -19.81 -4.00
C PRO A 279 -7.69 -20.45 -4.85
N HIS A 280 -8.92 -19.97 -4.76
CA HIS A 280 -10.05 -20.48 -5.54
C HIS A 280 -9.94 -20.09 -7.02
N LEU A 281 -9.51 -18.86 -7.29
CA LEU A 281 -9.34 -18.34 -8.65
C LEU A 281 -8.21 -19.03 -9.42
N VAL A 282 -7.14 -19.45 -8.74
CA VAL A 282 -6.00 -20.15 -9.35
C VAL A 282 -6.36 -21.59 -9.72
N ARG A 283 -7.25 -22.23 -8.96
CA ARG A 283 -7.65 -23.65 -9.16
C ARG A 283 -8.83 -23.83 -10.10
N ALA A 284 -9.61 -22.79 -10.36
CA ALA A 284 -10.82 -22.87 -11.16
C ALA A 284 -10.53 -22.87 -12.65
N VAL A 285 -11.27 -23.68 -13.41
CA VAL A 285 -11.32 -23.60 -14.89
C VAL A 285 -11.94 -22.26 -15.29
N SER A 286 -11.53 -21.71 -16.45
CA SER A 286 -11.84 -20.32 -16.87
C SER A 286 -13.30 -19.89 -16.67
N ALA A 287 -14.27 -20.72 -17.04
CA ALA A 287 -15.71 -20.39 -16.90
C ALA A 287 -16.17 -20.35 -15.43
N GLN A 288 -15.71 -21.29 -14.60
CA GLN A 288 -16.01 -21.31 -13.16
C GLN A 288 -15.34 -20.15 -12.42
N ALA A 289 -14.11 -19.76 -12.85
CA ALA A 289 -13.42 -18.63 -12.30
C ALA A 289 -14.17 -17.31 -12.57
N ALA A 290 -14.74 -17.17 -13.79
CA ALA A 290 -15.52 -16.00 -14.17
C ALA A 290 -16.82 -15.86 -13.34
N GLU A 291 -17.59 -16.96 -13.22
CA GLU A 291 -18.82 -16.95 -12.42
C GLU A 291 -18.55 -16.67 -10.93
N PHE A 292 -17.50 -17.29 -10.39
CA PHE A 292 -17.07 -17.08 -9.02
C PHE A 292 -16.66 -15.63 -8.80
N ALA A 293 -15.82 -15.05 -9.67
CA ALA A 293 -15.39 -13.66 -9.60
C ALA A 293 -16.57 -12.68 -9.69
N ALA A 294 -17.51 -12.92 -10.63
CA ALA A 294 -18.70 -12.08 -10.78
C ALA A 294 -19.58 -12.13 -9.53
N ARG A 295 -19.80 -13.30 -8.93
CA ARG A 295 -20.58 -13.46 -7.69
C ARG A 295 -19.96 -12.69 -6.53
N ILE A 296 -18.64 -12.75 -6.41
CA ILE A 296 -17.91 -12.06 -5.36
C ILE A 296 -17.95 -10.56 -5.57
N PHE A 297 -17.71 -10.12 -6.81
CA PHE A 297 -17.81 -8.71 -7.15
C PHE A 297 -19.17 -8.13 -6.77
N ARG A 298 -20.30 -8.81 -7.14
CA ARG A 298 -21.65 -8.35 -6.78
C ARG A 298 -21.82 -8.18 -5.28
N ARG A 299 -21.41 -9.18 -4.49
CA ARG A 299 -21.48 -9.09 -3.02
C ARG A 299 -20.60 -7.98 -2.49
N ALA A 300 -19.37 -7.88 -2.97
CA ALA A 300 -18.45 -6.80 -2.57
C ALA A 300 -19.00 -5.41 -2.93
N VAL A 301 -19.67 -5.25 -4.08
CA VAL A 301 -20.35 -4.01 -4.45
C VAL A 301 -21.43 -3.64 -3.43
N VAL A 302 -22.27 -4.60 -3.00
CA VAL A 302 -23.30 -4.34 -1.98
C VAL A 302 -22.67 -3.82 -0.69
N LEU A 303 -21.64 -4.51 -0.19
CA LEU A 303 -20.94 -4.10 1.04
C LEU A 303 -20.24 -2.73 0.87
N SER A 304 -19.47 -2.56 -0.20
CA SER A 304 -18.73 -1.33 -0.46
C SER A 304 -19.66 -0.13 -0.65
N THR A 305 -20.82 -0.32 -1.29
CA THR A 305 -21.82 0.72 -1.42
C THR A 305 -22.43 1.09 -0.06
N ALA A 306 -22.78 0.09 0.77
CA ALA A 306 -23.34 0.36 2.10
C ALA A 306 -22.34 1.09 3.01
N VAL A 307 -21.09 0.62 3.06
CA VAL A 307 -20.03 1.26 3.87
C VAL A 307 -19.64 2.62 3.29
N GLY A 308 -19.54 2.74 1.96
CA GLY A 308 -19.26 4.01 1.28
C GLY A 308 -20.35 5.05 1.52
N ALA A 309 -21.63 4.67 1.47
CA ALA A 309 -22.75 5.55 1.76
C ALA A 309 -22.76 6.01 3.23
N ALA A 310 -22.52 5.07 4.16
CA ALA A 310 -22.38 5.39 5.59
C ALA A 310 -21.25 6.38 5.83
N LEU A 311 -20.09 6.14 5.21
CA LEU A 311 -18.93 7.02 5.31
C LEU A 311 -19.20 8.39 4.67
N PHE A 312 -19.85 8.43 3.50
CA PHE A 312 -20.22 9.67 2.82
C PHE A 312 -21.08 10.59 3.71
N VAL A 313 -22.07 10.00 4.40
CA VAL A 313 -22.93 10.73 5.33
C VAL A 313 -22.15 11.15 6.58
N ALA A 314 -21.38 10.25 7.17
CA ALA A 314 -20.68 10.49 8.42
C ALA A 314 -19.40 11.33 8.27
N ALA A 315 -18.86 11.49 7.05
CA ALA A 315 -17.53 12.04 6.80
C ALA A 315 -17.24 13.38 7.50
N PRO A 316 -18.08 14.45 7.41
CA PRO A 316 -17.77 15.71 8.07
C PRO A 316 -17.76 15.60 9.59
N THR A 317 -18.74 14.87 10.15
CA THR A 317 -18.83 14.65 11.60
C THR A 317 -17.67 13.79 12.10
N LEU A 318 -17.32 12.74 11.36
CA LEU A 318 -16.21 11.85 11.68
C LEU A 318 -14.87 12.59 11.68
N CYS A 319 -14.60 13.41 10.65
CA CYS A 319 -13.37 14.19 10.58
C CYS A 319 -13.25 15.20 11.73
N VAL A 320 -14.33 15.92 12.05
CA VAL A 320 -14.33 16.87 13.16
C VAL A 320 -14.19 16.17 14.51
N LEU A 321 -14.88 15.05 14.71
CA LEU A 321 -14.83 14.30 15.97
C LEU A 321 -13.44 13.70 16.23
N LEU A 322 -12.86 13.09 15.21
CA LEU A 322 -11.56 12.43 15.34
C LEU A 322 -10.39 13.42 15.35
N PHE A 323 -10.38 14.39 14.43
CA PHE A 323 -9.20 15.22 14.16
C PHE A 323 -9.35 16.68 14.61
N GLY A 324 -10.58 17.12 14.93
CA GLY A 324 -10.86 18.48 15.38
C GLY A 324 -11.47 19.37 14.28
N LYS A 325 -11.94 20.55 14.70
CA LYS A 325 -12.68 21.49 13.82
C LYS A 325 -11.87 21.98 12.63
N SER A 326 -10.55 22.08 12.75
CA SER A 326 -9.62 22.48 11.68
C SER A 326 -9.60 21.51 10.50
N PHE A 327 -10.04 20.27 10.68
CA PHE A 327 -10.11 19.24 9.66
C PHE A 327 -11.52 19.05 9.06
N ARG A 328 -12.40 20.04 9.20
CA ARG A 328 -13.76 19.97 8.62
C ARG A 328 -13.71 19.77 7.10
N GLY A 329 -12.79 20.45 6.40
CA GLY A 329 -12.60 20.32 4.94
C GLY A 329 -12.22 18.90 4.50
N SER A 330 -11.51 18.14 5.33
CA SER A 330 -11.22 16.71 5.07
C SER A 330 -12.49 15.86 4.90
N GLY A 331 -13.63 16.29 5.49
CA GLY A 331 -14.91 15.60 5.35
C GLY A 331 -15.46 15.69 3.93
N ASP A 332 -15.29 16.82 3.26
CA ASP A 332 -15.73 17.01 1.88
C ASP A 332 -14.83 16.23 0.91
N ASP A 333 -13.51 16.26 1.12
CA ASP A 333 -12.56 15.43 0.37
C ASP A 333 -12.88 13.93 0.53
N LEU A 334 -13.21 13.50 1.75
CA LEU A 334 -13.56 12.10 2.03
C LEU A 334 -14.84 11.66 1.33
N ARG A 335 -15.84 12.54 1.24
CA ARG A 335 -17.07 12.29 0.45
C ARG A 335 -16.73 12.04 -1.02
N LEU A 336 -15.89 12.90 -1.59
CA LEU A 336 -15.46 12.76 -2.98
C LEU A 336 -14.67 11.47 -3.21
N LEU A 337 -13.76 11.11 -2.29
CA LEU A 337 -12.99 9.86 -2.37
C LEU A 337 -13.86 8.61 -2.20
N ALA A 338 -14.93 8.67 -1.40
CA ALA A 338 -15.84 7.54 -1.22
C ALA A 338 -16.53 7.13 -2.53
N LEU A 339 -16.75 8.06 -3.46
CA LEU A 339 -17.32 7.78 -4.78
C LEU A 339 -16.41 6.87 -5.64
N GLY A 340 -15.09 6.94 -5.43
CA GLY A 340 -14.11 6.09 -6.11
C GLY A 340 -14.01 4.64 -5.59
N ALA A 341 -14.64 4.33 -4.46
CA ALA A 341 -14.49 3.03 -3.78
C ALA A 341 -14.86 1.82 -4.66
N LEU A 342 -15.93 1.92 -5.45
CA LEU A 342 -16.34 0.87 -6.38
C LEU A 342 -15.33 0.68 -7.53
N GLY A 343 -14.70 1.78 -7.95
CA GLY A 343 -13.63 1.74 -8.95
C GLY A 343 -12.41 0.97 -8.44
N VAL A 344 -11.97 1.24 -7.21
CA VAL A 344 -10.87 0.50 -6.56
C VAL A 344 -11.21 -0.97 -6.42
N LEU A 345 -12.42 -1.30 -5.95
CA LEU A 345 -12.88 -2.68 -5.84
C LEU A 345 -12.80 -3.42 -7.18
N ALA A 346 -13.28 -2.81 -8.25
CA ALA A 346 -13.26 -3.40 -9.59
C ALA A 346 -11.81 -3.56 -10.09
N LEU A 347 -10.99 -2.52 -9.89
CA LEU A 347 -9.58 -2.52 -10.28
C LEU A 347 -8.82 -3.67 -9.62
N ASP A 348 -8.90 -3.80 -8.29
CA ASP A 348 -8.14 -4.79 -7.54
C ASP A 348 -8.64 -6.21 -7.80
N LEU A 349 -9.95 -6.42 -7.78
CA LEU A 349 -10.55 -7.75 -7.94
C LEU A 349 -10.26 -8.32 -9.33
N PHE A 350 -10.59 -7.57 -10.39
CA PHE A 350 -10.42 -8.08 -11.75
C PHE A 350 -8.95 -8.13 -12.17
N SER A 351 -8.08 -7.23 -11.67
CA SER A 351 -6.63 -7.38 -11.86
C SER A 351 -6.14 -8.69 -11.24
N GLY A 352 -6.59 -9.04 -10.03
CA GLY A 352 -6.27 -10.31 -9.39
C GLY A 352 -6.72 -11.53 -10.19
N VAL A 353 -7.94 -11.49 -10.75
CA VAL A 353 -8.48 -12.56 -11.62
C VAL A 353 -7.62 -12.72 -12.87
N ILE A 354 -7.29 -11.63 -13.56
CA ILE A 354 -6.52 -11.64 -14.81
C ILE A 354 -5.08 -12.12 -14.58
N VAL A 355 -4.46 -11.73 -13.45
CA VAL A 355 -3.14 -12.26 -13.03
C VAL A 355 -3.22 -13.77 -12.80
N ALA A 356 -4.27 -14.28 -12.15
CA ALA A 356 -4.47 -15.70 -11.94
C ALA A 356 -4.57 -16.48 -13.27
N GLN A 357 -5.05 -15.84 -14.33
CA GLN A 357 -5.10 -16.39 -15.71
C GLN A 357 -3.78 -16.21 -16.49
N ARG A 358 -2.66 -15.92 -15.78
CA ARG A 358 -1.31 -15.76 -16.35
C ARG A 358 -1.18 -14.63 -17.38
N ARG A 359 -1.99 -13.57 -17.28
CA ARG A 359 -1.93 -12.37 -18.15
C ARG A 359 -1.57 -11.10 -17.37
N PRO A 360 -0.39 -11.01 -16.71
CA PRO A 360 -0.05 -9.91 -15.82
C PRO A 360 0.04 -8.54 -16.53
N LEU A 361 0.48 -8.49 -17.79
CA LEU A 361 0.53 -7.23 -18.54
C LEU A 361 -0.87 -6.65 -18.79
N LEU A 362 -1.84 -7.52 -19.08
CA LEU A 362 -3.22 -7.09 -19.27
C LEU A 362 -3.85 -6.60 -17.95
N ALA A 363 -3.48 -7.22 -16.84
CA ALA A 363 -3.89 -6.78 -15.51
C ALA A 363 -3.36 -5.39 -15.13
N SER A 364 -2.26 -4.93 -15.73
CA SER A 364 -1.70 -3.61 -15.49
C SER A 364 -2.41 -2.49 -16.25
N ALA A 365 -3.26 -2.81 -17.24
CA ALA A 365 -3.94 -1.80 -18.05
C ALA A 365 -4.81 -0.86 -17.22
N GLY A 366 -5.54 -1.39 -16.22
CA GLY A 366 -6.36 -0.59 -15.33
C GLY A 366 -5.55 0.40 -14.48
N THR A 367 -4.41 -0.04 -13.95
CA THR A 367 -3.50 0.83 -13.18
C THR A 367 -2.82 1.88 -14.06
N ALA A 368 -2.51 1.55 -15.32
CA ALA A 368 -1.99 2.53 -16.28
C ALA A 368 -3.00 3.64 -16.56
N VAL A 369 -4.26 3.28 -16.82
CA VAL A 369 -5.36 4.25 -17.00
C VAL A 369 -5.54 5.08 -15.73
N ALA A 370 -5.56 4.43 -14.55
CA ALA A 370 -5.70 5.15 -13.29
C ALA A 370 -4.55 6.15 -13.07
N LEU A 371 -3.30 5.78 -13.37
CA LEU A 371 -2.17 6.69 -13.28
C LEU A 371 -2.30 7.88 -14.23
N LEU A 372 -2.66 7.66 -15.49
CA LEU A 372 -2.84 8.73 -16.48
C LEU A 372 -3.93 9.71 -16.01
N VAL A 373 -5.08 9.20 -15.56
CA VAL A 373 -6.18 10.05 -15.08
C VAL A 373 -5.78 10.75 -13.78
N THR A 374 -5.02 10.12 -12.89
CA THR A 374 -4.49 10.77 -11.68
C THR A 374 -3.61 11.96 -12.05
N VAL A 375 -2.63 11.78 -12.94
CA VAL A 375 -1.69 12.84 -13.32
C VAL A 375 -2.41 13.97 -14.04
N ILE A 376 -3.16 13.66 -15.09
CA ILE A 376 -3.88 14.66 -15.88
C ILE A 376 -4.92 15.39 -15.03
N GLY A 377 -5.70 14.64 -14.26
CA GLY A 377 -6.75 15.19 -13.38
C GLY A 377 -6.16 16.13 -12.33
N ASN A 378 -5.04 15.76 -11.69
CA ASN A 378 -4.41 16.65 -10.70
C ASN A 378 -3.84 17.92 -11.36
N ILE A 379 -3.18 17.82 -12.52
CA ILE A 379 -2.66 19.01 -13.22
C ILE A 379 -3.78 20.00 -13.56
N ILE A 380 -4.97 19.49 -13.93
CA ILE A 380 -6.11 20.33 -14.32
C ILE A 380 -6.90 20.83 -13.12
N LEU A 381 -7.23 19.96 -12.16
CA LEU A 381 -8.20 20.27 -11.11
C LEU A 381 -7.57 20.86 -9.85
N VAL A 382 -6.34 20.49 -9.51
CA VAL A 382 -5.69 20.96 -8.27
C VAL A 382 -5.50 22.48 -8.22
N PRO A 383 -5.06 23.16 -9.30
CA PRO A 383 -4.89 24.62 -9.27
C PRO A 383 -6.21 25.38 -9.00
N VAL A 384 -7.36 24.77 -9.29
CA VAL A 384 -8.69 25.41 -9.18
C VAL A 384 -9.43 24.98 -7.92
N LEU A 385 -9.34 23.71 -7.54
CA LEU A 385 -10.16 23.09 -6.49
C LEU A 385 -9.35 22.56 -5.29
N GLY A 386 -8.02 22.75 -5.28
CA GLY A 386 -7.16 22.30 -4.18
C GLY A 386 -7.30 20.82 -3.86
N GLY A 387 -7.46 20.48 -2.58
CA GLY A 387 -7.64 19.10 -2.09
C GLY A 387 -8.86 18.42 -2.70
N GLY A 388 -9.98 19.14 -2.86
CA GLY A 388 -11.18 18.64 -3.53
C GLY A 388 -10.92 18.24 -4.99
N GLY A 389 -10.08 19.01 -5.71
CA GLY A 389 -9.65 18.66 -7.06
C GLY A 389 -8.87 17.35 -7.11
N THR A 390 -7.98 17.13 -6.15
CA THR A 390 -7.27 15.85 -5.98
C THR A 390 -8.23 14.69 -5.69
N ALA A 391 -9.21 14.90 -4.81
CA ALA A 391 -10.19 13.88 -4.45
C ALA A 391 -11.06 13.47 -5.64
N VAL A 392 -11.50 14.43 -6.45
CA VAL A 392 -12.22 14.17 -7.71
C VAL A 392 -11.34 13.43 -8.72
N ALA A 393 -10.10 13.91 -8.94
CA ALA A 393 -9.16 13.29 -9.85
C ALA A 393 -8.88 11.83 -9.48
N LYS A 394 -8.67 11.55 -8.19
CA LYS A 394 -8.44 10.19 -7.67
C LYS A 394 -9.64 9.28 -7.83
N SER A 395 -10.84 9.77 -7.52
CA SER A 395 -12.08 9.00 -7.71
C SER A 395 -12.35 8.70 -9.18
N ALA A 396 -12.14 9.68 -10.06
CA ALA A 396 -12.24 9.49 -11.51
C ALA A 396 -11.18 8.49 -12.02
N ALA A 397 -9.95 8.57 -11.51
CA ALA A 397 -8.85 7.67 -11.87
C ALA A 397 -9.17 6.21 -11.52
N PHE A 398 -9.60 5.94 -10.31
CA PHE A 398 -9.97 4.60 -9.89
C PHE A 398 -11.22 4.08 -10.59
N THR A 399 -12.20 4.95 -10.85
CA THR A 399 -13.39 4.58 -11.64
C THR A 399 -13.02 4.22 -13.06
N ALA A 400 -12.18 5.00 -13.74
CA ALA A 400 -11.71 4.73 -15.10
C ALA A 400 -10.85 3.44 -15.16
N GLY A 401 -9.92 3.27 -14.19
CA GLY A 401 -9.11 2.05 -14.06
C GLY A 401 -9.98 0.81 -13.81
N GLY A 402 -10.94 0.91 -12.87
CA GLY A 402 -11.88 -0.16 -12.57
C GLY A 402 -12.78 -0.51 -13.76
N ALA A 403 -13.32 0.49 -14.46
CA ALA A 403 -14.11 0.28 -15.68
C ALA A 403 -13.29 -0.42 -16.77
N THR A 404 -12.01 -0.04 -16.94
CA THR A 404 -11.09 -0.71 -17.86
C THR A 404 -10.96 -2.19 -17.51
N MET A 405 -10.77 -2.52 -16.24
CA MET A 405 -10.64 -3.91 -15.80
C MET A 405 -11.94 -4.72 -15.93
N VAL A 406 -13.09 -4.08 -15.68
CA VAL A 406 -14.42 -4.67 -15.96
C VAL A 406 -14.55 -5.00 -17.44
N LEU A 407 -14.24 -4.07 -18.34
CA LEU A 407 -14.33 -4.29 -19.78
C LEU A 407 -13.41 -5.41 -20.25
N ILE A 408 -12.17 -5.46 -19.75
CA ILE A 408 -11.23 -6.54 -20.06
C ILE A 408 -11.78 -7.89 -19.56
N PHE A 409 -12.31 -7.93 -18.33
CA PHE A 409 -12.90 -9.14 -17.76
C PHE A 409 -14.08 -9.64 -18.60
N LEU A 410 -15.05 -8.78 -18.93
CA LEU A 410 -16.21 -9.13 -19.73
C LEU A 410 -15.83 -9.69 -21.10
N ARG A 411 -14.84 -9.06 -21.79
CA ARG A 411 -14.36 -9.54 -23.09
C ARG A 411 -13.57 -10.84 -22.99
N MET A 412 -12.76 -11.00 -21.95
CA MET A 412 -11.88 -12.16 -21.81
C MET A 412 -12.66 -13.45 -21.49
N PHE A 413 -13.80 -13.33 -20.82
CA PHE A 413 -14.61 -14.45 -20.39
C PHE A 413 -15.96 -14.58 -21.11
N ASP A 414 -16.20 -13.75 -22.13
CA ASP A 414 -17.51 -13.65 -22.82
C ASP A 414 -18.70 -13.51 -21.84
N ALA A 415 -18.46 -12.80 -20.73
CA ALA A 415 -19.45 -12.64 -19.68
C ALA A 415 -20.43 -11.51 -20.03
N PRO A 416 -21.75 -11.71 -19.87
CA PRO A 416 -22.70 -10.64 -20.11
C PRO A 416 -22.57 -9.55 -19.04
N PRO A 417 -22.71 -8.24 -19.37
CA PRO A 417 -22.62 -7.14 -18.40
C PRO A 417 -23.55 -7.33 -17.19
N GLY A 418 -24.73 -7.92 -17.38
CA GLY A 418 -25.68 -8.24 -16.30
C GLY A 418 -25.15 -9.25 -15.27
N ALA A 419 -24.07 -9.98 -15.57
CA ALA A 419 -23.44 -10.88 -14.60
C ALA A 419 -22.82 -10.15 -13.40
N LEU A 420 -22.48 -8.87 -13.55
CA LEU A 420 -21.83 -8.04 -12.53
C LEU A 420 -22.82 -7.17 -11.74
N ILE A 421 -24.08 -7.14 -12.13
CA ILE A 421 -25.13 -6.34 -11.45
C ILE A 421 -25.55 -7.09 -10.16
N PRO A 422 -25.53 -6.44 -8.97
CA PRO A 422 -26.01 -7.03 -7.73
C PRO A 422 -27.45 -7.51 -7.82
N ARG A 423 -27.74 -8.66 -7.22
CA ARG A 423 -29.07 -9.28 -7.16
C ARG A 423 -29.58 -9.23 -5.72
N LEU A 424 -30.89 -9.36 -5.53
CA LEU A 424 -31.50 -9.44 -4.19
C LEU A 424 -30.91 -10.55 -3.34
N ASP A 425 -30.53 -11.69 -3.96
CA ASP A 425 -29.86 -12.80 -3.28
C ASP A 425 -28.50 -12.43 -2.71
N ASP A 426 -27.77 -11.51 -3.34
CA ASP A 426 -26.48 -11.01 -2.85
C ASP A 426 -26.67 -10.19 -1.57
N VAL A 427 -27.74 -9.42 -1.47
CA VAL A 427 -28.13 -8.69 -0.24
C VAL A 427 -28.60 -9.66 0.84
N ALA A 428 -29.49 -10.61 0.49
CA ALA A 428 -30.03 -11.60 1.41
C ALA A 428 -28.93 -12.51 2.00
N TRP A 429 -27.83 -12.72 1.27
CA TRP A 429 -26.68 -13.49 1.74
C TRP A 429 -26.06 -12.87 2.99
N TYR A 430 -25.91 -11.54 3.06
CA TYR A 430 -25.39 -10.85 4.25
C TYR A 430 -26.32 -11.02 5.45
N GLY A 431 -27.63 -10.92 5.24
CA GLY A 431 -28.62 -11.13 6.30
C GLY A 431 -28.56 -12.56 6.87
N ARG A 432 -28.40 -13.57 6.01
CA ARG A 432 -28.22 -14.96 6.45
C ARG A 432 -26.95 -15.14 7.26
N LYS A 433 -25.81 -14.60 6.77
CA LYS A 433 -24.50 -14.71 7.46
C LYS A 433 -24.47 -14.01 8.82
N LEU A 434 -25.10 -12.85 8.94
CA LEU A 434 -25.26 -12.17 10.22
C LEU A 434 -26.09 -13.01 11.22
N ARG A 435 -27.19 -13.62 10.77
CA ARG A 435 -28.01 -14.49 11.62
C ARG A 435 -27.23 -15.74 12.05
N GLU A 436 -26.52 -16.39 11.14
CA GLU A 436 -25.66 -17.53 11.47
C GLU A 436 -24.60 -17.18 12.52
N GLY A 437 -23.93 -16.02 12.37
CA GLY A 437 -22.92 -15.53 13.32
C GLY A 437 -23.53 -15.25 14.71
N LEU A 438 -24.69 -14.58 14.76
CA LEU A 438 -25.39 -14.30 16.01
C LEU A 438 -25.87 -15.56 16.71
N LEU A 439 -26.34 -16.56 15.97
CA LEU A 439 -26.75 -17.87 16.50
C LEU A 439 -25.56 -18.67 17.03
N ALA A 440 -24.41 -18.62 16.34
CA ALA A 440 -23.18 -19.26 16.78
C ALA A 440 -22.65 -18.62 18.08
N ALA A 441 -22.64 -17.28 18.16
CA ALA A 441 -22.25 -16.57 19.37
C ALA A 441 -23.15 -16.89 20.57
N ARG A 442 -24.46 -17.03 20.36
CA ARG A 442 -25.43 -17.44 21.43
C ARG A 442 -25.27 -18.89 21.89
N ARG A 443 -24.63 -19.76 21.12
CA ARG A 443 -24.37 -21.16 21.51
C ARG A 443 -23.02 -21.34 22.18
N ALA A 444 -22.13 -20.36 22.07
CA ALA A 444 -20.79 -20.38 22.66
C ALA A 444 -20.67 -19.61 23.98
N GLY A 445 -21.66 -18.80 24.36
CA GLY A 445 -21.82 -18.16 25.66
C GLY A 445 -22.97 -18.81 26.47
#